data_d9581450327fc4f308f5a5df629e0536
#
_entry.id   d9581450327fc4f308f5a5df629e0536
#
_cell.length_a   1.000
_cell.length_b   1.000
_cell.length_c   1.000
_cell.angle_alpha   90.00
_cell.angle_beta   90.00
_cell.angle_gamma   90.00
#
_symmetry.space_group_name_H-M   'P 1'
#
loop_
_entity.id
_entity.type
_entity.pdbx_description
1 polymer ?
#
loop_
_entity_poly.entity_id
_entity_poly.type
_entity_poly.pdbx_seq_one_letter_code
_entity_poly.pdbx_strand_id
1 'polypeptide(L)'
;MNVGIIAAKANSKRLTDKNTKLVAGVPLFWYSVQPLLDAKTIDKVYVATDSLLIKQYCENKNVSVIWRNINAVRAEDKLISVLRYAYYSIEESADAIVTIMANCPGHTSESVDKLVKMFYNKNLQEVRSFDSEGEENGLMIYSKEIMESNRDISYYIGCMVTENVKEIHYEQDLNEFIAERI
;
A
#
# COMPACT_ATOMS: atom_id res chain seq x y z
N MET A 1 -4.83 -14.20 9.77
CA MET A 1 -4.96 -13.86 8.33
C MET A 1 -4.11 -12.65 7.98
N ASN A 2 -3.67 -12.55 6.73
CA ASN A 2 -2.93 -11.39 6.23
C ASN A 2 -3.89 -10.49 5.45
N VAL A 3 -3.95 -9.22 5.84
CA VAL A 3 -4.84 -8.23 5.19
C VAL A 3 -4.02 -7.20 4.44
N GLY A 4 -4.33 -7.03 3.16
CA GLY A 4 -3.78 -5.97 2.33
C GLY A 4 -4.53 -4.66 2.57
N ILE A 5 -3.84 -3.56 2.86
CA ILE A 5 -4.45 -2.24 3.01
C ILE A 5 -3.68 -1.22 2.18
N ILE A 6 -4.35 -0.61 1.20
CA ILE A 6 -3.81 0.50 0.41
C ILE A 6 -4.36 1.83 0.93
N ALA A 7 -3.48 2.74 1.32
CA ALA A 7 -3.84 4.11 1.69
C ALA A 7 -3.77 5.04 0.46
N ALA A 8 -4.92 5.38 -0.12
CA ALA A 8 -5.02 6.20 -1.32
C ALA A 8 -5.87 7.46 -1.05
N LYS A 9 -5.20 8.60 -0.81
CA LYS A 9 -5.87 9.87 -0.52
C LYS A 9 -6.35 10.57 -1.80
N ALA A 10 -7.43 11.39 -1.68
CA ALA A 10 -7.95 12.20 -2.76
C ALA A 10 -6.92 13.21 -3.29
N ASN A 11 -6.36 14.01 -2.39
CA ASN A 11 -5.50 15.13 -2.75
C ASN A 11 -4.01 14.80 -2.52
N SER A 12 -3.19 15.09 -3.52
CA SER A 12 -1.74 15.03 -3.45
C SER A 12 -1.16 16.43 -3.61
N LYS A 13 -0.23 16.83 -2.71
CA LYS A 13 0.36 18.18 -2.73
C LYS A 13 1.29 18.42 -3.93
N ARG A 14 2.00 17.38 -4.40
CA ARG A 14 3.02 17.49 -5.46
C ARG A 14 2.45 17.27 -6.86
N LEU A 15 1.46 16.38 -6.99
CA LEU A 15 0.80 16.06 -8.25
C LEU A 15 -0.69 15.89 -7.96
N THR A 16 -1.48 16.90 -8.38
CA THR A 16 -2.94 16.92 -8.15
C THR A 16 -3.59 15.66 -8.71
N ASP A 17 -4.52 15.09 -7.96
CA ASP A 17 -5.28 13.89 -8.31
C ASP A 17 -4.43 12.69 -8.73
N LYS A 18 -3.18 12.64 -8.25
CA LYS A 18 -2.18 11.63 -8.63
C LYS A 18 -2.74 10.20 -8.68
N ASN A 19 -3.42 9.79 -7.61
CA ASN A 19 -3.89 8.41 -7.46
C ASN A 19 -4.97 8.02 -8.48
N THR A 20 -5.71 9.00 -9.02
CA THR A 20 -6.77 8.78 -10.01
C THR A 20 -6.34 9.05 -11.45
N LYS A 21 -5.12 9.56 -11.69
CA LYS A 21 -4.58 9.71 -13.04
C LYS A 21 -4.50 8.35 -13.74
N LEU A 22 -4.91 8.33 -15.01
CA LEU A 22 -4.97 7.10 -15.79
C LEU A 22 -3.61 6.78 -16.44
N VAL A 23 -3.17 5.55 -16.28
CA VAL A 23 -2.04 4.94 -16.98
C VAL A 23 -2.59 3.76 -17.76
N ALA A 24 -2.46 3.76 -19.09
CA ALA A 24 -3.07 2.75 -19.96
C ALA A 24 -4.56 2.44 -19.62
N GLY A 25 -5.33 3.48 -19.28
CA GLY A 25 -6.76 3.36 -18.96
C GLY A 25 -7.07 2.90 -17.53
N VAL A 26 -6.05 2.68 -16.68
CA VAL A 26 -6.20 2.21 -15.29
C VAL A 26 -5.73 3.32 -14.32
N PRO A 27 -6.47 3.64 -13.24
CA PRO A 27 -6.02 4.61 -12.25
C PRO A 27 -4.71 4.18 -11.58
N LEU A 28 -3.80 5.14 -11.34
CA LEU A 28 -2.46 4.88 -10.81
C LEU A 28 -2.49 4.04 -9.51
N PHE A 29 -3.38 4.35 -8.56
CA PHE A 29 -3.46 3.61 -7.29
C PHE A 29 -3.73 2.11 -7.48
N TRP A 30 -4.43 1.74 -8.57
CA TRP A 30 -4.81 0.36 -8.83
C TRP A 30 -3.59 -0.55 -9.12
N TYR A 31 -2.51 0.02 -9.64
CA TYR A 31 -1.24 -0.69 -9.83
C TYR A 31 -0.60 -1.16 -8.51
N SER A 32 -1.01 -0.57 -7.38
CA SER A 32 -0.61 -1.03 -6.05
C SER A 32 -1.66 -1.97 -5.41
N VAL A 33 -2.92 -1.91 -5.84
CA VAL A 33 -4.00 -2.80 -5.35
C VAL A 33 -3.91 -4.17 -5.99
N GLN A 34 -3.74 -4.23 -7.32
CA GLN A 34 -3.77 -5.47 -8.09
C GLN A 34 -2.77 -6.52 -7.58
N PRO A 35 -1.49 -6.19 -7.27
CA PRO A 35 -0.53 -7.16 -6.73
C PRO A 35 -0.98 -7.81 -5.42
N LEU A 36 -1.69 -7.08 -4.55
CA LEU A 36 -2.24 -7.63 -3.31
C LEU A 36 -3.42 -8.57 -3.58
N LEU A 37 -4.26 -8.25 -4.57
CA LEU A 37 -5.38 -9.13 -4.97
C LEU A 37 -4.89 -10.45 -5.60
N ASP A 38 -3.78 -10.40 -6.33
CA ASP A 38 -3.22 -11.56 -7.04
C ASP A 38 -2.28 -12.41 -6.16
N ALA A 39 -1.85 -11.88 -5.01
CA ALA A 39 -0.94 -12.58 -4.10
C ALA A 39 -1.64 -13.74 -3.38
N LYS A 40 -0.96 -14.90 -3.30
CA LYS A 40 -1.49 -16.13 -2.66
C LYS A 40 -1.51 -16.06 -1.14
N THR A 41 -0.73 -15.15 -0.57
CA THR A 41 -0.56 -15.00 0.87
C THR A 41 -1.45 -13.93 1.48
N ILE A 42 -2.24 -13.23 0.68
CA ILE A 42 -3.18 -12.19 1.13
C ILE A 42 -4.61 -12.75 1.13
N ASP A 43 -5.26 -12.69 2.27
CA ASP A 43 -6.60 -13.23 2.45
C ASP A 43 -7.71 -12.24 2.07
N LYS A 44 -7.47 -10.93 2.27
CA LYS A 44 -8.43 -9.87 1.97
C LYS A 44 -7.73 -8.54 1.70
N VAL A 45 -8.31 -7.73 0.83
CA VAL A 45 -7.75 -6.42 0.44
C VAL A 45 -8.76 -5.32 0.70
N TYR A 46 -8.28 -4.21 1.28
CA TYR A 46 -9.02 -2.98 1.52
C TYR A 46 -8.30 -1.77 0.93
N VAL A 47 -9.08 -0.79 0.51
CA VAL A 47 -8.56 0.53 0.13
C VAL A 47 -9.09 1.58 1.10
N ALA A 48 -8.19 2.20 1.86
CA ALA A 48 -8.51 3.30 2.77
C ALA A 48 -8.41 4.63 2.01
N THR A 49 -9.55 5.29 1.79
CA THR A 49 -9.62 6.50 0.95
C THR A 49 -10.62 7.53 1.47
N ASP A 50 -10.38 8.80 1.12
CA ASP A 50 -11.28 9.95 1.25
C ASP A 50 -11.74 10.47 -0.13
N SER A 51 -11.46 9.71 -1.21
CA SER A 51 -11.85 10.03 -2.58
C SER A 51 -13.09 9.24 -3.01
N LEU A 52 -14.15 9.94 -3.42
CA LEU A 52 -15.33 9.29 -4.01
C LEU A 52 -15.02 8.55 -5.31
N LEU A 53 -14.11 9.07 -6.13
CA LEU A 53 -13.71 8.42 -7.39
C LEU A 53 -13.00 7.08 -7.11
N ILE A 54 -12.07 7.06 -6.14
CA ILE A 54 -11.39 5.82 -5.73
C ILE A 54 -12.39 4.82 -5.15
N LYS A 55 -13.31 5.30 -4.30
CA LYS A 55 -14.37 4.47 -3.71
C LYS A 55 -15.21 3.80 -4.81
N GLN A 56 -15.75 4.57 -5.75
CA GLN A 56 -16.56 4.05 -6.85
C GLN A 56 -15.79 3.04 -7.72
N TYR A 57 -14.51 3.33 -8.00
CA TYR A 57 -13.67 2.41 -8.76
C TYR A 57 -13.48 1.07 -8.05
N CYS A 58 -13.19 1.10 -6.73
CA CYS A 58 -13.06 -0.11 -5.90
C CYS A 58 -14.36 -0.91 -5.84
N GLU A 59 -15.50 -0.24 -5.63
CA GLU A 59 -16.82 -0.87 -5.59
C GLU A 59 -17.15 -1.58 -6.91
N ASN A 60 -16.85 -0.96 -8.06
CA ASN A 60 -17.01 -1.57 -9.39
C ASN A 60 -16.08 -2.78 -9.62
N LYS A 61 -15.03 -2.91 -8.85
CA LYS A 61 -14.09 -4.04 -8.87
C LYS A 61 -14.30 -5.03 -7.72
N ASN A 62 -15.36 -4.88 -6.94
CA ASN A 62 -15.66 -5.68 -5.74
C ASN A 62 -14.55 -5.66 -4.68
N VAL A 63 -13.84 -4.54 -4.53
CA VAL A 63 -12.84 -4.35 -3.50
C VAL A 63 -13.40 -3.52 -2.36
N SER A 64 -13.22 -3.99 -1.13
CA SER A 64 -13.73 -3.34 0.08
C SER A 64 -13.05 -2.00 0.33
N VAL A 65 -13.84 -1.01 0.73
CA VAL A 65 -13.37 0.35 1.00
C VAL A 65 -13.54 0.70 2.47
N ILE A 66 -12.48 1.23 3.06
CA ILE A 66 -12.51 1.90 4.37
C ILE A 66 -12.59 3.41 4.10
N TRP A 67 -13.73 4.01 4.42
CA TRP A 67 -13.87 5.45 4.27
C TRP A 67 -13.09 6.19 5.34
N ARG A 68 -12.09 6.98 4.93
CA ARG A 68 -11.26 7.76 5.84
C ARG A 68 -12.00 8.99 6.32
N ASN A 69 -12.25 9.06 7.63
CA ASN A 69 -12.69 10.30 8.24
C ASN A 69 -11.49 11.25 8.37
N ILE A 70 -11.51 12.34 7.61
CA ILE A 70 -10.43 13.35 7.58
C ILE A 70 -10.19 14.02 8.96
N ASN A 71 -11.17 13.99 9.86
CA ASN A 71 -11.01 14.47 11.22
C ASN A 71 -10.28 13.46 12.13
N ALA A 72 -10.32 12.16 11.79
CA ALA A 72 -9.64 11.11 12.54
C ALA A 72 -8.21 10.87 12.01
N VAL A 73 -8.04 10.95 10.67
CA VAL A 73 -6.73 10.72 10.02
C VAL A 73 -6.54 11.77 8.91
N ARG A 74 -5.62 12.69 9.13
CA ARG A 74 -5.34 13.80 8.21
C ARG A 74 -4.52 13.34 7.00
N ALA A 75 -4.53 14.16 5.95
CA ALA A 75 -3.76 13.87 4.72
C ALA A 75 -2.23 13.91 4.92
N GLU A 76 -1.74 14.60 5.94
CA GLU A 76 -0.33 14.70 6.34
C GLU A 76 0.11 13.68 7.38
N ASP A 77 -0.79 12.86 7.90
CA ASP A 77 -0.44 11.85 8.89
C ASP A 77 0.47 10.78 8.27
N LYS A 78 1.33 10.21 9.11
CA LYS A 78 2.22 9.12 8.71
C LYS A 78 1.41 7.93 8.21
N LEU A 79 1.97 7.18 7.26
CA LEU A 79 1.34 5.97 6.71
C LEU A 79 0.88 5.00 7.81
N ILE A 80 1.73 4.77 8.82
CA ILE A 80 1.41 3.86 9.93
C ILE A 80 0.14 4.27 10.69
N SER A 81 -0.11 5.57 10.86
CA SER A 81 -1.34 6.08 11.50
C SER A 81 -2.59 5.78 10.67
N VAL A 82 -2.46 5.89 9.34
CA VAL A 82 -3.54 5.54 8.41
C VAL A 82 -3.82 4.03 8.43
N LEU A 83 -2.77 3.22 8.47
CA LEU A 83 -2.89 1.76 8.55
C LEU A 83 -3.52 1.31 9.87
N ARG A 84 -3.18 1.93 11.00
CA ARG A 84 -3.82 1.67 12.30
C ARG A 84 -5.31 2.04 12.29
N TYR A 85 -5.64 3.21 11.76
CA TYR A 85 -7.04 3.58 11.59
C TYR A 85 -7.81 2.54 10.78
N ALA A 86 -7.24 2.10 9.67
CA ALA A 86 -7.83 1.07 8.82
C ALA A 86 -7.92 -0.29 9.53
N TYR A 87 -6.86 -0.69 10.24
CA TYR A 87 -6.81 -1.93 11.04
C TYR A 87 -7.95 -2.00 12.07
N TYR A 88 -8.23 -0.89 12.78
CA TYR A 88 -9.35 -0.85 13.74
C TYR A 88 -10.73 -0.64 13.08
N SER A 89 -10.78 -0.41 11.77
CA SER A 89 -12.03 -0.23 11.01
C SER A 89 -12.51 -1.51 10.34
N ILE A 90 -11.69 -2.56 10.28
CA ILE A 90 -12.07 -3.86 9.71
C ILE A 90 -12.61 -4.78 10.82
N GLU A 91 -13.51 -5.69 10.43
CA GLU A 91 -14.11 -6.66 11.36
C GLU A 91 -13.24 -7.89 11.56
N GLU A 92 -12.35 -8.18 10.61
CA GLU A 92 -11.48 -9.34 10.63
C GLU A 92 -10.33 -9.19 11.62
N SER A 93 -9.98 -10.30 12.27
CA SER A 93 -8.75 -10.38 13.07
C SER A 93 -7.55 -10.61 12.15
N ALA A 94 -6.81 -9.54 11.85
CA ALA A 94 -5.59 -9.62 11.04
C ALA A 94 -4.35 -9.91 11.91
N ASP A 95 -3.53 -10.87 11.51
CA ASP A 95 -2.24 -11.19 12.14
C ASP A 95 -1.14 -10.28 11.61
N ALA A 96 -1.26 -9.85 10.36
CA ALA A 96 -0.37 -8.90 9.71
C ALA A 96 -1.11 -8.02 8.71
N ILE A 97 -0.63 -6.77 8.56
CA ILE A 97 -1.07 -5.82 7.55
C ILE A 97 0.03 -5.67 6.50
N VAL A 98 -0.32 -5.95 5.24
CA VAL A 98 0.54 -5.73 4.07
C VAL A 98 0.07 -4.49 3.34
N THR A 99 0.99 -3.63 2.96
CA THR A 99 0.66 -2.41 2.22
C THR A 99 1.65 -2.18 1.08
N ILE A 100 1.15 -1.60 0.00
CA ILE A 100 1.95 -0.97 -1.05
C ILE A 100 1.56 0.50 -1.07
N MET A 101 2.51 1.41 -1.07
CA MET A 101 2.20 2.84 -1.21
C MET A 101 1.52 3.07 -2.56
N ALA A 102 0.39 3.79 -2.57
CA ALA A 102 -0.43 4.01 -3.77
C ALA A 102 0.30 4.70 -4.94
N ASN A 103 1.47 5.27 -4.67
CA ASN A 103 2.35 5.92 -5.65
C ASN A 103 3.62 5.12 -5.98
N CYS A 104 3.69 3.85 -5.60
CA CYS A 104 4.81 2.95 -5.89
C CYS A 104 4.34 1.78 -6.77
N PRO A 105 3.94 2.04 -8.04
CA PRO A 105 3.58 0.99 -8.98
C PRO A 105 4.83 0.17 -9.39
N GLY A 106 4.61 -1.08 -9.80
CA GLY A 106 5.66 -1.98 -10.28
C GLY A 106 5.91 -3.19 -9.39
N HIS A 107 5.37 -3.22 -8.17
CA HIS A 107 5.36 -4.44 -7.36
C HIS A 107 4.52 -5.54 -8.03
N THR A 108 4.89 -6.79 -7.79
CA THR A 108 4.18 -7.97 -8.29
C THR A 108 3.62 -8.81 -7.15
N SER A 109 2.67 -9.69 -7.45
CA SER A 109 2.15 -10.64 -6.46
C SER A 109 3.25 -11.54 -5.88
N GLU A 110 4.25 -11.90 -6.69
CA GLU A 110 5.41 -12.67 -6.24
C GLU A 110 6.27 -11.90 -5.23
N SER A 111 6.43 -10.58 -5.41
CA SER A 111 7.15 -9.74 -4.44
C SER A 111 6.39 -9.66 -3.11
N VAL A 112 5.06 -9.59 -3.16
CA VAL A 112 4.19 -9.63 -1.96
C VAL A 112 4.34 -10.97 -1.25
N ASP A 113 4.24 -12.10 -1.97
CA ASP A 113 4.37 -13.45 -1.40
C ASP A 113 5.76 -13.68 -0.78
N LYS A 114 6.82 -13.17 -1.40
CA LYS A 114 8.20 -13.23 -0.85
C LYS A 114 8.32 -12.44 0.46
N LEU A 115 7.74 -11.23 0.50
CA LEU A 115 7.75 -10.37 1.69
C LEU A 115 7.05 -11.06 2.86
N VAL A 116 5.84 -11.59 2.65
CA VAL A 116 5.07 -12.31 3.66
C VAL A 116 5.82 -13.55 4.15
N LYS A 117 6.41 -14.33 3.24
CA LYS A 117 7.23 -15.49 3.58
C LYS A 117 8.45 -15.12 4.43
N MET A 118 9.15 -14.04 4.08
CA MET A 118 10.29 -13.55 4.86
C MET A 118 9.87 -13.14 6.27
N PHE A 119 8.75 -12.42 6.39
CA PHE A 119 8.19 -11.94 7.64
C PHE A 119 7.95 -13.10 8.63
N TYR A 120 7.25 -14.13 8.22
CA TYR A 120 6.95 -15.29 9.08
C TYR A 120 8.17 -16.17 9.34
N ASN A 121 8.97 -16.47 8.33
CA ASN A 121 10.13 -17.36 8.49
C ASN A 121 11.20 -16.80 9.44
N LYS A 122 11.29 -15.47 9.55
CA LYS A 122 12.26 -14.81 10.43
C LYS A 122 11.64 -14.23 11.70
N ASN A 123 10.35 -14.48 11.93
CA ASN A 123 9.60 -13.97 13.08
C ASN A 123 9.80 -12.45 13.28
N LEU A 124 9.59 -11.68 12.22
CA LEU A 124 9.81 -10.24 12.20
C LEU A 124 8.56 -9.48 12.64
N GLN A 125 8.74 -8.24 13.10
CA GLN A 125 7.64 -7.32 13.38
C GLN A 125 7.29 -6.45 12.18
N GLU A 126 8.27 -6.27 11.28
CA GLU A 126 8.14 -5.44 10.09
C GLU A 126 9.10 -5.94 9.00
N VAL A 127 8.69 -5.86 7.74
CA VAL A 127 9.59 -5.95 6.58
C VAL A 127 9.29 -4.79 5.65
N ARG A 128 10.34 -4.16 5.12
CA ARG A 128 10.27 -3.11 4.10
C ARG A 128 11.01 -3.52 2.86
N SER A 129 10.51 -3.07 1.72
CA SER A 129 11.21 -3.24 0.44
C SER A 129 12.03 -2.00 0.09
N PHE A 130 13.16 -2.26 -0.57
CA PHE A 130 14.12 -1.27 -1.05
C PHE A 130 14.50 -1.61 -2.49
N ASP A 131 14.97 -0.63 -3.24
CA ASP A 131 15.62 -0.86 -4.52
C ASP A 131 17.10 -1.28 -4.35
N SER A 132 17.82 -1.46 -5.45
CA SER A 132 19.25 -1.81 -5.45
C SER A 132 20.16 -0.70 -4.94
N GLU A 133 19.68 0.55 -4.89
CA GLU A 133 20.40 1.71 -4.37
C GLU A 133 20.17 1.92 -2.88
N GLY A 134 19.23 1.16 -2.28
CA GLY A 134 18.87 1.21 -0.87
C GLY A 134 17.77 2.22 -0.53
N GLU A 135 17.06 2.73 -1.53
CA GLU A 135 15.91 3.61 -1.34
C GLU A 135 14.64 2.79 -1.11
N GLU A 136 13.84 3.19 -0.11
CA GLU A 136 12.59 2.53 0.22
C GLU A 136 11.57 2.69 -0.92
N ASN A 137 10.98 1.59 -1.39
CA ASN A 137 10.11 1.59 -2.57
C ASN A 137 8.66 1.15 -2.31
N GLY A 138 8.22 1.17 -1.06
CA GLY A 138 6.83 1.27 -0.68
C GLY A 138 6.04 -0.02 -0.47
N LEU A 139 6.62 -1.23 -0.56
CA LEU A 139 5.98 -2.47 -0.13
C LEU A 139 6.41 -2.81 1.30
N MET A 140 5.46 -2.98 2.20
CA MET A 140 5.72 -3.20 3.63
C MET A 140 4.74 -4.20 4.23
N ILE A 141 5.17 -4.88 5.30
CA ILE A 141 4.31 -5.69 6.17
C ILE A 141 4.58 -5.32 7.63
N TYR A 142 3.51 -5.25 8.40
CA TYR A 142 3.54 -4.98 9.84
C TYR A 142 2.79 -6.05 10.60
N SER A 143 3.36 -6.49 11.73
CA SER A 143 2.68 -7.43 12.63
C SER A 143 1.48 -6.79 13.33
N LYS A 144 0.54 -7.62 13.78
CA LYS A 144 -0.54 -7.23 14.68
C LYS A 144 -0.02 -6.45 15.89
N GLU A 145 1.08 -6.89 16.51
CA GLU A 145 1.70 -6.21 17.66
C GLU A 145 2.03 -4.75 17.36
N ILE A 146 2.57 -4.45 16.16
CA ILE A 146 2.87 -3.08 15.74
C ILE A 146 1.59 -2.28 15.48
N MET A 147 0.57 -2.89 14.89
CA MET A 147 -0.72 -2.22 14.67
C MET A 147 -1.39 -1.84 16.00
N GLU A 148 -1.35 -2.69 17.01
CA GLU A 148 -1.97 -2.49 18.32
C GLU A 148 -1.12 -1.68 19.29
N SER A 149 0.17 -1.49 18.99
CA SER A 149 1.06 -0.69 19.83
C SER A 149 0.93 0.82 19.55
N ASN A 150 1.30 1.64 20.55
CA ASN A 150 1.46 3.09 20.37
C ASN A 150 2.84 3.47 19.81
N ARG A 151 3.67 2.48 19.44
CA ARG A 151 5.04 2.69 18.93
C ARG A 151 5.01 2.81 17.41
N ASP A 152 5.76 3.76 16.88
CA ASP A 152 6.00 3.92 15.45
C ASP A 152 7.27 3.16 14.98
N ILE A 153 7.92 2.41 15.88
CA ILE A 153 9.19 1.73 15.63
C ILE A 153 9.03 0.24 15.95
N SER A 154 9.46 -0.59 15.02
CA SER A 154 9.63 -2.03 15.18
C SER A 154 11.04 -2.34 15.66
N TYR A 155 11.20 -3.37 16.51
CA TYR A 155 12.54 -3.80 16.97
C TYR A 155 13.16 -4.86 16.06
N TYR A 156 12.33 -5.64 15.37
CA TYR A 156 12.76 -6.73 14.46
C TYR A 156 12.30 -6.40 13.05
N ILE A 157 13.18 -5.74 12.29
CA ILE A 157 12.90 -5.25 10.94
C ILE A 157 13.71 -6.07 9.93
N GLY A 158 13.04 -6.53 8.88
CA GLY A 158 13.66 -7.13 7.71
C GLY A 158 13.69 -6.16 6.54
N CYS A 159 14.71 -6.28 5.70
CA CYS A 159 14.80 -5.55 4.44
C CYS A 159 14.76 -6.54 3.27
N MET A 160 14.00 -6.21 2.24
CA MET A 160 13.87 -7.00 1.01
C MET A 160 14.16 -6.11 -0.19
N VAL A 161 15.02 -6.56 -1.10
CA VAL A 161 15.27 -5.83 -2.35
C VAL A 161 14.22 -6.22 -3.39
N THR A 162 13.61 -5.21 -4.01
CA THR A 162 12.69 -5.34 -5.15
C THR A 162 13.10 -4.40 -6.26
N GLU A 163 13.05 -4.86 -7.50
CA GLU A 163 13.46 -4.09 -8.68
C GLU A 163 12.23 -3.66 -9.50
N ASN A 164 12.45 -2.74 -10.44
CA ASN A 164 11.44 -2.23 -11.36
C ASN A 164 10.23 -1.55 -10.72
N VAL A 165 10.41 -1.01 -9.51
CA VAL A 165 9.42 -0.21 -8.80
C VAL A 165 9.80 1.26 -8.93
N LYS A 166 8.84 2.09 -9.33
CA LYS A 166 9.01 3.55 -9.40
C LYS A 166 8.16 4.23 -8.35
N GLU A 167 8.74 5.19 -7.65
CA GLU A 167 7.97 6.08 -6.79
C GLU A 167 7.53 7.32 -7.60
N ILE A 168 6.22 7.50 -7.78
CA ILE A 168 5.64 8.61 -8.55
C ILE A 168 5.41 9.81 -7.61
N HIS A 169 6.16 10.88 -7.81
CA HIS A 169 6.00 12.14 -7.07
C HIS A 169 5.56 13.29 -7.95
N TYR A 170 6.08 13.37 -9.18
CA TYR A 170 5.89 14.46 -10.12
C TYR A 170 5.31 13.97 -11.44
N GLU A 171 4.94 14.91 -12.30
CA GLU A 171 4.42 14.62 -13.64
C GLU A 171 5.45 13.89 -14.51
N GLN A 172 6.75 14.19 -14.34
CA GLN A 172 7.82 13.53 -15.07
C GLN A 172 7.85 12.02 -14.75
N ASP A 173 7.81 11.64 -13.46
CA ASP A 173 7.82 10.24 -13.03
C ASP A 173 6.64 9.47 -13.62
N LEU A 174 5.47 10.14 -13.64
CA LEU A 174 4.26 9.55 -14.21
C LEU A 174 4.40 9.34 -15.72
N ASN A 175 4.94 10.30 -16.46
CA ASN A 175 5.14 10.21 -17.90
C ASN A 175 6.14 9.09 -18.26
N GLU A 176 7.21 8.94 -17.50
CA GLU A 176 8.16 7.84 -17.65
C GLU A 176 7.48 6.49 -17.41
N PHE A 177 6.70 6.38 -16.34
CA PHE A 177 5.95 5.16 -16.04
C PHE A 177 4.90 4.81 -17.11
N ILE A 178 4.26 5.82 -17.72
CA ILE A 178 3.34 5.64 -18.85
C ILE A 178 4.11 5.13 -20.09
N ALA A 179 5.25 5.74 -20.43
CA ALA A 179 6.03 5.39 -21.62
C ALA A 179 6.55 3.94 -21.61
N GLU A 180 6.76 3.36 -20.42
CA GLU A 180 7.16 1.95 -20.27
C GLU A 180 6.01 0.95 -20.51
N ARG A 181 4.75 1.41 -20.65
CA ARG A 181 3.53 0.57 -20.74
C ARG A 181 2.70 0.77 -22.00
N ILE A 182 3.15 1.63 -22.90
CA ILE A 182 2.63 1.84 -24.25
C ILE A 182 3.57 1.21 -25.26
#